data_c70030f6a175ec64d958202125f79acf
#
_entry.id   c70030f6a175ec64d958202125f79acf
#
_cell.length_a   1.000
_cell.length_b   1.000
_cell.length_c   1.000
_cell.angle_alpha   90.00
_cell.angle_beta   90.00
_cell.angle_gamma   90.00
#
_symmetry.space_group_name_H-M   'P 1'
#
loop_
_entity.id
_entity.type
_entity.pdbx_description
1 polymer ?
#
loop_
_entity_poly.entity_id
_entity_poly.type
_entity_poly.pdbx_seq_one_letter_code
_entity_poly.pdbx_strand_id
1 'polypeptide(L)'
;MPEARLHDASTIAVEVHGRGPTVLLPVNPQPVTGSQAEEMRRWGADPALGRSLIDGLSDAFQVVAFDYEGHLFQVPKPDTLTPANVVGDLLAVADAAGADRFAYYGYSWLALAGLQLAIRTDRLTALVMGGYPPLDGPAGEPDWSQVQVTLSEAQTRQFVTLYQTLRGFDDRAAQARLGCPRLCIVGSADEIDYDERWGGVRVSMADPVIGRRAELEALGWEVRVLEGLDHTQAMQAAQVLPVLRPWLISTLGTGG
;
A
#
# COMPACT_ATOMS: atom_id res chain seq x y z
N MET A 1 -21.85 -9.43 1.08
CA MET A 1 -20.41 -9.16 0.98
C MET A 1 -19.73 -9.86 2.15
N PRO A 2 -18.61 -10.53 1.94
CA PRO A 2 -17.84 -11.07 3.06
C PRO A 2 -17.35 -9.94 3.97
N GLU A 3 -17.15 -10.26 5.25
CA GLU A 3 -16.58 -9.35 6.24
C GLU A 3 -15.39 -10.05 6.90
N ALA A 4 -14.30 -9.33 7.10
CA ALA A 4 -13.15 -9.81 7.84
C ALA A 4 -13.16 -9.26 9.27
N ARG A 5 -12.88 -10.12 10.25
CA ARG A 5 -12.71 -9.72 11.64
C ARG A 5 -11.24 -9.40 11.90
N LEU A 6 -10.95 -8.16 12.26
CA LEU A 6 -9.62 -7.66 12.50
C LEU A 6 -9.10 -7.98 13.92
N HIS A 7 -7.82 -7.70 14.17
CA HIS A 7 -7.15 -8.04 15.43
C HIS A 7 -7.79 -7.41 16.68
N ASP A 8 -8.44 -6.26 16.54
CA ASP A 8 -9.17 -5.55 17.60
C ASP A 8 -10.64 -5.96 17.72
N ALA A 9 -11.04 -7.03 17.02
CA ALA A 9 -12.39 -7.54 16.90
C ALA A 9 -13.37 -6.63 16.11
N SER A 10 -12.95 -5.51 15.56
CA SER A 10 -13.74 -4.76 14.57
C SER A 10 -13.88 -5.56 13.27
N THR A 11 -14.83 -5.18 12.42
CA THR A 11 -15.06 -5.82 11.12
C THR A 11 -14.87 -4.85 9.99
N ILE A 12 -14.31 -5.34 8.87
CA ILE A 12 -14.18 -4.58 7.63
C ILE A 12 -14.89 -5.32 6.49
N ALA A 13 -15.64 -4.56 5.67
CA ALA A 13 -16.27 -5.09 4.47
C ALA A 13 -15.23 -5.44 3.42
N VAL A 14 -15.43 -6.56 2.72
CA VAL A 14 -14.55 -7.04 1.66
C VAL A 14 -15.36 -7.20 0.37
N GLU A 15 -14.91 -6.58 -0.70
CA GLU A 15 -15.49 -6.76 -2.03
C GLU A 15 -14.61 -7.72 -2.85
N VAL A 16 -15.25 -8.64 -3.55
CA VAL A 16 -14.58 -9.61 -4.42
C VAL A 16 -15.12 -9.44 -5.84
N HIS A 17 -14.23 -9.14 -6.78
CA HIS A 17 -14.56 -8.89 -8.17
C HIS A 17 -13.73 -9.77 -9.10
N GLY A 18 -14.34 -10.23 -10.20
CA GLY A 18 -13.64 -11.04 -11.20
C GLY A 18 -13.36 -12.48 -10.75
N ARG A 19 -12.49 -13.13 -11.49
CA ARG A 19 -12.04 -14.52 -11.27
C ARG A 19 -10.59 -14.68 -11.73
N GLY A 20 -9.91 -15.72 -11.25
CA GLY A 20 -8.52 -16.00 -11.60
C GLY A 20 -7.58 -15.91 -10.41
N PRO A 21 -6.28 -15.69 -10.62
CA PRO A 21 -5.34 -15.48 -9.52
C PRO A 21 -5.77 -14.29 -8.66
N THR A 22 -5.67 -14.44 -7.33
CA THR A 22 -6.17 -13.42 -6.41
C THR A 22 -5.17 -12.28 -6.22
N VAL A 23 -5.67 -11.04 -6.23
CA VAL A 23 -4.93 -9.82 -5.91
C VAL A 23 -5.62 -9.11 -4.74
N LEU A 24 -4.95 -8.95 -3.61
CA LEU A 24 -5.39 -8.10 -2.50
C LEU A 24 -5.07 -6.64 -2.81
N LEU A 25 -6.08 -5.80 -2.67
CA LEU A 25 -6.04 -4.39 -3.01
C LEU A 25 -6.63 -3.56 -1.85
N PRO A 26 -5.80 -3.05 -0.92
CA PRO A 26 -6.27 -2.27 0.23
C PRO A 26 -6.59 -0.82 -0.18
N VAL A 27 -7.64 -0.65 -0.96
CA VAL A 27 -8.13 0.67 -1.40
C VAL A 27 -9.64 0.73 -1.21
N ASN A 28 -10.17 1.94 -1.04
CA ASN A 28 -11.62 2.14 -1.00
C ASN A 28 -12.26 1.71 -2.33
N PRO A 29 -13.07 0.63 -2.35
CA PRO A 29 -13.70 0.15 -3.58
C PRO A 29 -14.82 1.06 -4.08
N GLN A 30 -15.32 1.96 -3.22
CA GLN A 30 -16.41 2.86 -3.55
C GLN A 30 -15.87 4.24 -3.97
N PRO A 31 -16.36 4.80 -5.08
CA PRO A 31 -16.03 6.17 -5.45
C PRO A 31 -16.46 7.17 -4.38
N VAL A 32 -15.56 8.08 -4.03
CA VAL A 32 -15.87 9.23 -3.18
C VAL A 32 -16.70 10.23 -3.99
N THR A 33 -17.72 10.82 -3.39
CA THR A 33 -18.68 11.72 -4.06
C THR A 33 -18.82 13.07 -3.32
N GLY A 34 -19.51 14.02 -3.95
CA GLY A 34 -19.80 15.33 -3.34
C GLY A 34 -18.55 16.21 -3.18
N SER A 35 -18.58 17.08 -2.17
CA SER A 35 -17.51 18.06 -1.90
C SER A 35 -16.15 17.43 -1.62
N GLN A 36 -16.11 16.25 -1.01
CA GLN A 36 -14.89 15.52 -0.76
C GLN A 36 -14.23 15.07 -2.07
N ALA A 37 -15.01 14.60 -3.04
CA ALA A 37 -14.47 14.25 -4.36
C ALA A 37 -13.91 15.48 -5.10
N GLU A 38 -14.55 16.64 -4.95
CA GLU A 38 -14.05 17.88 -5.53
C GLU A 38 -12.74 18.34 -4.88
N GLU A 39 -12.61 18.13 -3.58
CA GLU A 39 -11.37 18.41 -2.86
C GLU A 39 -10.26 17.47 -3.29
N MET A 40 -10.51 16.16 -3.38
CA MET A 40 -9.54 15.18 -3.88
C MET A 40 -9.03 15.56 -5.26
N ARG A 41 -9.92 15.94 -6.21
CA ARG A 41 -9.52 16.37 -7.55
C ARG A 41 -8.65 17.63 -7.54
N ARG A 42 -8.92 18.58 -6.63
CA ARG A 42 -8.06 19.77 -6.47
C ARG A 42 -6.63 19.42 -6.04
N TRP A 43 -6.46 18.33 -5.32
CA TRP A 43 -5.18 17.79 -4.93
C TRP A 43 -4.59 16.79 -5.94
N GLY A 44 -5.20 16.62 -7.12
CA GLY A 44 -4.76 15.70 -8.15
C GLY A 44 -5.08 14.22 -7.88
N ALA A 45 -5.87 13.93 -6.85
CA ALA A 45 -6.28 12.57 -6.53
C ALA A 45 -7.59 12.18 -7.26
N ASP A 46 -7.65 10.93 -7.75
CA ASP A 46 -8.86 10.35 -8.35
C ASP A 46 -9.82 9.87 -7.26
N PRO A 47 -11.02 10.45 -7.13
CA PRO A 47 -12.04 9.98 -6.19
C PRO A 47 -12.54 8.57 -6.48
N ALA A 48 -12.32 8.04 -7.67
CA ALA A 48 -12.72 6.70 -8.09
C ALA A 48 -11.52 5.74 -8.18
N LEU A 49 -10.36 6.07 -7.61
CA LEU A 49 -9.11 5.32 -7.73
C LEU A 49 -9.30 3.80 -7.52
N GLY A 50 -9.93 3.41 -6.42
CA GLY A 50 -10.15 1.99 -6.12
C GLY A 50 -11.06 1.32 -7.15
N ARG A 51 -12.14 1.97 -7.58
CA ARG A 51 -13.02 1.45 -8.63
C ARG A 51 -12.28 1.31 -9.95
N SER A 52 -11.50 2.31 -10.35
CA SER A 52 -10.70 2.28 -11.58
C SER A 52 -9.66 1.15 -11.58
N LEU A 53 -9.02 0.90 -10.43
CA LEU A 53 -8.08 -0.23 -10.28
C LEU A 53 -8.81 -1.59 -10.35
N ILE A 54 -9.95 -1.73 -9.67
CA ILE A 54 -10.78 -2.95 -9.71
C ILE A 54 -11.21 -3.24 -11.15
N ASP A 55 -11.77 -2.26 -11.84
CA ASP A 55 -12.27 -2.43 -13.20
C ASP A 55 -11.13 -2.75 -14.19
N GLY A 56 -9.94 -2.21 -13.96
CA GLY A 56 -8.75 -2.47 -14.78
C GLY A 56 -8.10 -3.84 -14.54
N LEU A 57 -8.46 -4.56 -13.48
CA LEU A 57 -7.85 -5.84 -13.10
C LEU A 57 -8.84 -7.01 -13.11
N SER A 58 -10.13 -6.78 -12.88
CA SER A 58 -11.11 -7.83 -12.57
C SER A 58 -11.51 -8.73 -13.75
N ASP A 59 -11.15 -8.38 -14.96
CA ASP A 59 -11.32 -9.24 -16.14
C ASP A 59 -10.29 -10.38 -16.22
N ALA A 60 -9.12 -10.23 -15.54
CA ALA A 60 -8.04 -11.22 -15.54
C ALA A 60 -7.77 -11.82 -14.15
N PHE A 61 -8.18 -11.15 -13.08
CA PHE A 61 -7.86 -11.51 -11.71
C PHE A 61 -9.10 -11.51 -10.81
N GLN A 62 -9.04 -12.28 -9.74
CA GLN A 62 -9.92 -12.10 -8.60
C GLN A 62 -9.38 -10.96 -7.74
N VAL A 63 -9.99 -9.79 -7.81
CA VAL A 63 -9.61 -8.62 -7.03
C VAL A 63 -10.37 -8.62 -5.71
N VAL A 64 -9.64 -8.62 -4.60
CA VAL A 64 -10.16 -8.51 -3.24
C VAL A 64 -9.86 -7.10 -2.75
N ALA A 65 -10.88 -6.24 -2.76
CA ALA A 65 -10.75 -4.82 -2.42
C ALA A 65 -11.39 -4.52 -1.06
N PHE A 66 -10.76 -3.67 -0.28
CA PHE A 66 -11.21 -3.28 1.07
C PHE A 66 -10.58 -1.95 1.49
N ASP A 67 -11.38 -1.09 2.13
CA ASP A 67 -10.93 0.24 2.57
C ASP A 67 -10.23 0.16 3.92
N TYR A 68 -8.99 -0.36 3.95
CA TYR A 68 -8.26 -0.53 5.20
C TYR A 68 -7.90 0.80 5.86
N GLU A 69 -7.43 1.77 5.07
CA GLU A 69 -7.07 3.10 5.57
C GLU A 69 -8.30 3.85 6.09
N GLY A 70 -9.39 3.89 5.33
CA GLY A 70 -10.65 4.50 5.77
C GLY A 70 -11.20 3.84 7.03
N HIS A 71 -11.06 2.52 7.16
CA HIS A 71 -11.42 1.80 8.39
C HIS A 71 -10.58 2.28 9.58
N LEU A 72 -9.27 2.45 9.42
CA LEU A 72 -8.38 2.94 10.47
C LEU A 72 -8.71 4.38 10.90
N PHE A 73 -9.23 5.21 9.99
CA PHE A 73 -9.69 6.55 10.36
C PHE A 73 -11.04 6.54 11.08
N GLN A 74 -11.91 5.57 10.79
CA GLN A 74 -13.21 5.43 11.47
C GLN A 74 -13.09 4.71 12.82
N VAL A 75 -12.24 3.71 12.91
CA VAL A 75 -11.97 2.87 14.08
C VAL A 75 -10.47 2.85 14.38
N PRO A 76 -9.92 3.95 14.94
CA PRO A 76 -8.48 4.05 15.19
C PRO A 76 -7.97 3.00 16.16
N LYS A 77 -6.72 2.56 15.96
CA LYS A 77 -6.03 1.53 16.73
C LYS A 77 -4.75 2.10 17.38
N PRO A 78 -4.88 3.12 18.28
CA PRO A 78 -3.77 3.97 18.72
C PRO A 78 -2.61 3.21 19.38
N ASP A 79 -2.90 2.09 20.04
CA ASP A 79 -1.87 1.33 20.77
C ASP A 79 -1.59 -0.05 20.15
N THR A 80 -2.32 -0.44 19.12
CA THR A 80 -2.27 -1.80 18.56
C THR A 80 -1.99 -1.85 17.06
N LEU A 81 -1.86 -0.72 16.36
CA LEU A 81 -1.48 -0.71 14.95
C LEU A 81 0.02 -1.02 14.81
N THR A 82 0.37 -2.28 15.03
CA THR A 82 1.74 -2.79 14.85
C THR A 82 1.89 -3.51 13.50
N PRO A 83 3.11 -3.67 12.95
CA PRO A 83 3.30 -4.43 11.71
C PRO A 83 2.75 -5.86 11.78
N ALA A 84 2.84 -6.51 12.94
CA ALA A 84 2.30 -7.86 13.13
C ALA A 84 0.76 -7.87 13.08
N ASN A 85 0.10 -6.90 13.69
CA ASN A 85 -1.35 -6.79 13.69
C ASN A 85 -1.89 -6.37 12.32
N VAL A 86 -1.21 -5.45 11.62
CA VAL A 86 -1.54 -5.11 10.22
C VAL A 86 -1.47 -6.36 9.34
N VAL A 87 -0.43 -7.17 9.47
CA VAL A 87 -0.31 -8.44 8.74
C VAL A 87 -1.44 -9.40 9.11
N GLY A 88 -1.78 -9.52 10.39
CA GLY A 88 -2.92 -10.31 10.85
C GLY A 88 -4.24 -9.88 10.21
N ASP A 89 -4.48 -8.56 10.14
CA ASP A 89 -5.67 -7.99 9.51
C ASP A 89 -5.72 -8.29 8.00
N LEU A 90 -4.61 -8.12 7.28
CA LEU A 90 -4.52 -8.44 5.85
C LEU A 90 -4.77 -9.94 5.57
N LEU A 91 -4.25 -10.81 6.43
CA LEU A 91 -4.51 -12.25 6.33
C LEU A 91 -5.97 -12.59 6.64
N ALA A 92 -6.58 -11.94 7.62
CA ALA A 92 -8.01 -12.11 7.91
C ALA A 92 -8.90 -11.69 6.73
N VAL A 93 -8.52 -10.64 6.00
CA VAL A 93 -9.20 -10.25 4.75
C VAL A 93 -9.05 -11.32 3.68
N ALA A 94 -7.82 -11.85 3.49
CA ALA A 94 -7.59 -12.94 2.54
C ALA A 94 -8.44 -14.18 2.89
N ASP A 95 -8.50 -14.55 4.16
CA ASP A 95 -9.31 -15.68 4.65
C ASP A 95 -10.81 -15.46 4.41
N ALA A 96 -11.32 -14.27 4.70
CA ALA A 96 -12.72 -13.92 4.46
C ALA A 96 -13.10 -13.97 2.98
N ALA A 97 -12.14 -13.72 2.08
CA ALA A 97 -12.30 -13.84 0.63
C ALA A 97 -12.05 -15.26 0.09
N GLY A 98 -11.66 -16.22 0.94
CA GLY A 98 -11.30 -17.57 0.52
C GLY A 98 -10.00 -17.65 -0.29
N ALA A 99 -9.08 -16.70 -0.09
CA ALA A 99 -7.84 -16.58 -0.84
C ALA A 99 -6.67 -17.22 -0.08
N ASP A 100 -6.40 -18.51 -0.32
CA ASP A 100 -5.26 -19.23 0.30
C ASP A 100 -3.91 -18.63 -0.15
N ARG A 101 -3.80 -18.30 -1.41
CA ARG A 101 -2.61 -17.67 -2.00
C ARG A 101 -3.04 -16.44 -2.81
N PHE A 102 -2.26 -15.37 -2.73
CA PHE A 102 -2.63 -14.10 -3.35
C PHE A 102 -1.40 -13.23 -3.66
N ALA A 103 -1.54 -12.36 -4.65
CA ALA A 103 -0.67 -11.21 -4.85
C ALA A 103 -1.15 -10.04 -3.99
N TYR A 104 -0.26 -9.13 -3.67
CA TYR A 104 -0.58 -7.91 -2.94
C TYR A 104 -0.06 -6.68 -3.69
N TYR A 105 -0.90 -5.66 -3.82
CA TYR A 105 -0.49 -4.34 -4.27
C TYR A 105 -0.89 -3.30 -3.22
N GLY A 106 0.09 -2.59 -2.67
CA GLY A 106 -0.10 -1.46 -1.77
C GLY A 106 0.64 -0.23 -2.25
N TYR A 107 0.14 0.95 -1.89
CA TYR A 107 0.75 2.24 -2.19
C TYR A 107 1.09 2.99 -0.91
N SER A 108 2.19 3.77 -0.91
CA SER A 108 2.65 4.53 0.26
C SER A 108 2.87 3.63 1.48
N TRP A 109 2.38 3.97 2.67
CA TRP A 109 2.53 3.16 3.86
C TRP A 109 1.91 1.75 3.74
N LEU A 110 0.90 1.58 2.87
CA LEU A 110 0.35 0.25 2.55
C LEU A 110 1.32 -0.59 1.71
N ALA A 111 2.26 0.02 0.99
CA ALA A 111 3.36 -0.73 0.36
C ALA A 111 4.32 -1.27 1.42
N LEU A 112 4.65 -0.48 2.45
CA LEU A 112 5.41 -0.95 3.61
C LEU A 112 4.68 -2.08 4.35
N ALA A 113 3.35 -1.99 4.51
CA ALA A 113 2.53 -3.08 5.03
C ALA A 113 2.67 -4.36 4.20
N GLY A 114 2.74 -4.24 2.87
CA GLY A 114 3.00 -5.35 1.95
C GLY A 114 4.37 -6.01 2.16
N LEU A 115 5.42 -5.22 2.40
CA LEU A 115 6.74 -5.75 2.75
C LEU A 115 6.69 -6.51 4.09
N GLN A 116 6.00 -5.95 5.08
CA GLN A 116 5.82 -6.62 6.37
C GLN A 116 5.00 -7.92 6.25
N LEU A 117 4.03 -7.96 5.35
CA LEU A 117 3.26 -9.16 5.01
C LEU A 117 4.17 -10.21 4.36
N ALA A 118 4.94 -9.84 3.34
CA ALA A 118 5.79 -10.74 2.56
C ALA A 118 6.85 -11.47 3.40
N ILE A 119 7.36 -10.84 4.45
CA ILE A 119 8.34 -11.46 5.35
C ILE A 119 7.72 -12.33 6.48
N ARG A 120 6.39 -12.36 6.60
CA ARG A 120 5.68 -13.07 7.68
C ARG A 120 4.72 -14.16 7.20
N THR A 121 4.54 -14.30 5.89
CA THR A 121 3.71 -15.37 5.32
C THR A 121 4.32 -15.92 4.04
N ASP A 122 4.07 -17.16 3.74
CA ASP A 122 4.41 -17.87 2.49
C ASP A 122 3.24 -17.87 1.48
N ARG A 123 2.13 -17.21 1.82
CA ARG A 123 0.92 -17.14 1.01
C ARG A 123 1.03 -16.15 -0.16
N LEU A 124 2.00 -15.22 -0.14
CA LEU A 124 2.19 -14.28 -1.24
C LEU A 124 2.72 -14.96 -2.50
N THR A 125 1.99 -14.75 -3.62
CA THR A 125 2.40 -15.16 -4.96
C THR A 125 3.15 -14.06 -5.69
N ALA A 126 2.92 -12.79 -5.34
CA ALA A 126 3.65 -11.62 -5.83
C ALA A 126 3.47 -10.44 -4.88
N LEU A 127 4.47 -9.56 -4.80
CA LEU A 127 4.44 -8.31 -4.06
C LEU A 127 4.63 -7.13 -5.00
N VAL A 128 3.73 -6.15 -4.95
CA VAL A 128 3.91 -4.88 -5.64
C VAL A 128 3.88 -3.74 -4.61
N MET A 129 4.95 -2.96 -4.58
CA MET A 129 5.10 -1.78 -3.74
C MET A 129 5.07 -0.53 -4.61
N GLY A 130 4.10 0.35 -4.38
CA GLY A 130 3.99 1.64 -5.07
C GLY A 130 4.30 2.80 -4.11
N GLY A 131 5.05 3.80 -4.56
CA GLY A 131 5.30 5.03 -3.81
C GLY A 131 5.96 4.84 -2.44
N TYR A 132 6.73 3.76 -2.25
CA TYR A 132 7.51 3.49 -1.05
C TYR A 132 8.74 2.64 -1.39
N PRO A 133 9.95 3.05 -0.98
CA PRO A 133 11.17 2.31 -1.30
C PRO A 133 11.26 0.99 -0.50
N PRO A 134 11.64 -0.12 -1.16
CA PRO A 134 11.87 -1.40 -0.49
C PRO A 134 13.11 -1.43 0.40
N LEU A 135 14.05 -0.50 0.17
CA LEU A 135 15.27 -0.28 0.94
C LEU A 135 15.39 1.18 1.33
N ASP A 136 15.94 1.41 2.51
CA ASP A 136 16.17 2.75 3.07
C ASP A 136 14.89 3.63 3.00
N GLY A 137 13.77 3.00 3.29
CA GLY A 137 12.51 3.72 3.47
C GLY A 137 12.70 4.87 4.46
N PRO A 138 11.86 5.92 4.43
CA PRO A 138 12.06 7.12 5.22
C PRO A 138 12.40 6.77 6.67
N ALA A 139 13.68 6.85 7.00
CA ALA A 139 14.20 6.58 8.34
C ALA A 139 13.96 7.76 9.29
N GLY A 140 13.60 8.91 8.73
CA GLY A 140 13.20 10.09 9.48
C GLY A 140 11.71 10.00 9.78
N GLU A 141 11.35 9.59 10.98
CA GLU A 141 10.01 9.84 11.44
C GLU A 141 9.76 11.35 11.41
N PRO A 142 8.72 11.84 10.72
CA PRO A 142 8.18 13.14 11.07
C PRO A 142 7.92 13.12 12.57
N ASP A 143 8.27 14.17 13.29
CA ASP A 143 7.88 14.30 14.70
C ASP A 143 6.37 14.46 14.77
N TRP A 144 5.68 13.35 14.76
CA TRP A 144 4.22 13.28 14.80
C TRP A 144 3.62 13.99 16.04
N SER A 145 4.45 14.27 17.06
CA SER A 145 4.02 15.04 18.24
C SER A 145 3.77 16.51 17.92
N GLN A 146 4.37 17.03 16.84
CA GLN A 146 4.22 18.41 16.37
C GLN A 146 3.13 18.57 15.31
N VAL A 147 2.54 17.45 14.87
CA VAL A 147 1.58 17.43 13.77
C VAL A 147 0.21 17.96 14.23
N GLN A 148 -0.11 19.18 13.87
CA GLN A 148 -1.46 19.72 13.96
C GLN A 148 -2.30 19.29 12.75
N VAL A 149 -2.79 18.05 12.76
CA VAL A 149 -3.69 17.55 11.73
C VAL A 149 -5.13 17.74 12.16
N THR A 150 -6.02 17.84 11.19
CA THR A 150 -7.47 17.62 11.31
C THR A 150 -7.84 16.20 11.77
N LEU A 151 -6.85 15.39 12.14
CA LEU A 151 -6.99 14.05 12.69
C LEU A 151 -7.15 14.13 14.21
N SER A 152 -7.94 13.21 14.77
CA SER A 152 -7.99 13.03 16.22
C SER A 152 -6.66 12.51 16.75
N GLU A 153 -6.39 12.72 18.05
CA GLU A 153 -5.20 12.17 18.72
C GLU A 153 -5.07 10.65 18.50
N ALA A 154 -6.16 9.90 18.55
CA ALA A 154 -6.17 8.46 18.34
C ALA A 154 -5.76 8.09 16.90
N GLN A 155 -6.24 8.84 15.89
CA GLN A 155 -5.87 8.63 14.49
C GLN A 155 -4.39 8.92 14.23
N THR A 156 -3.81 9.94 14.85
CA THR A 156 -2.38 10.22 14.75
C THR A 156 -1.56 9.16 15.49
N ARG A 157 -1.95 8.83 16.74
CA ARG A 157 -1.21 7.92 17.61
C ARG A 157 -1.08 6.51 17.02
N GLN A 158 -2.05 6.02 16.26
CA GLN A 158 -1.93 4.70 15.62
C GLN A 158 -0.73 4.62 14.66
N PHE A 159 -0.48 5.66 13.87
CA PHE A 159 0.69 5.69 12.97
C PHE A 159 1.99 5.87 13.75
N VAL A 160 1.99 6.65 14.83
CA VAL A 160 3.13 6.72 15.75
C VAL A 160 3.47 5.31 16.27
N THR A 161 2.48 4.54 16.72
CA THR A 161 2.67 3.15 17.17
C THR A 161 3.25 2.27 16.07
N LEU A 162 2.75 2.36 14.84
CA LEU A 162 3.25 1.61 13.71
C LEU A 162 4.74 1.91 13.45
N TYR A 163 5.09 3.18 13.30
CA TYR A 163 6.46 3.56 12.98
C TYR A 163 7.43 3.34 14.13
N GLN A 164 6.99 3.54 15.38
CA GLN A 164 7.83 3.23 16.55
C GLN A 164 8.17 1.74 16.65
N THR A 165 7.23 0.87 16.30
CA THR A 165 7.47 -0.58 16.29
C THR A 165 8.31 -1.04 15.09
N LEU A 166 8.50 -0.19 14.10
CA LEU A 166 9.42 -0.39 12.98
C LEU A 166 10.84 0.16 13.24
N ARG A 167 11.06 0.84 14.36
CA ARG A 167 12.42 1.29 14.73
C ARG A 167 13.37 0.11 14.81
N GLY A 168 14.48 0.21 14.10
CA GLY A 168 15.47 -0.87 14.02
C GLY A 168 15.06 -2.03 13.09
N PHE A 169 14.00 -1.88 12.32
CA PHE A 169 13.69 -2.83 11.25
C PHE A 169 14.79 -2.76 10.19
N ASP A 170 15.46 -3.90 9.97
CA ASP A 170 16.51 -4.05 8.96
C ASP A 170 15.84 -4.49 7.63
N ASP A 171 15.57 -3.52 6.77
CA ASP A 171 14.94 -3.77 5.47
C ASP A 171 15.85 -4.56 4.52
N ARG A 172 17.19 -4.43 4.66
CA ARG A 172 18.18 -5.21 3.88
C ARG A 172 18.16 -6.68 4.29
N ALA A 173 18.21 -6.97 5.59
CA ALA A 173 18.10 -8.34 6.08
C ALA A 173 16.73 -8.94 5.72
N ALA A 174 15.69 -8.15 5.65
CA ALA A 174 14.35 -8.58 5.25
C ALA A 174 14.31 -9.10 3.81
N GLN A 175 15.15 -8.59 2.89
CA GLN A 175 15.16 -9.02 1.49
C GLN A 175 15.43 -10.52 1.33
N ALA A 176 16.26 -11.10 2.20
CA ALA A 176 16.58 -12.54 2.18
C ALA A 176 15.36 -13.43 2.51
N ARG A 177 14.29 -12.87 3.06
CA ARG A 177 13.06 -13.57 3.43
C ARG A 177 11.98 -13.48 2.36
N LEU A 178 12.19 -12.68 1.32
CA LEU A 178 11.22 -12.48 0.24
C LEU A 178 11.33 -13.62 -0.78
N GLY A 179 10.34 -14.51 -0.78
CA GLY A 179 10.31 -15.69 -1.65
C GLY A 179 9.46 -15.53 -2.91
N CYS A 180 8.84 -14.39 -3.15
CA CYS A 180 7.96 -14.15 -4.29
C CYS A 180 8.53 -13.13 -5.30
N PRO A 181 8.09 -13.15 -6.56
CA PRO A 181 8.30 -12.07 -7.52
C PRO A 181 7.87 -10.73 -6.95
N ARG A 182 8.62 -9.66 -7.24
CA ARG A 182 8.40 -8.35 -6.64
C ARG A 182 8.65 -7.20 -7.58
N LEU A 183 7.77 -6.22 -7.52
CA LEU A 183 7.79 -5.01 -8.33
C LEU A 183 7.75 -3.77 -7.44
N CYS A 184 8.63 -2.81 -7.70
CA CYS A 184 8.58 -1.48 -7.13
C CYS A 184 8.19 -0.46 -8.20
N ILE A 185 7.19 0.36 -7.92
CA ILE A 185 6.72 1.45 -8.80
C ILE A 185 6.87 2.76 -8.04
N VAL A 186 7.55 3.74 -8.62
CA VAL A 186 7.73 5.06 -8.02
C VAL A 186 7.66 6.16 -9.08
N GLY A 187 7.11 7.33 -8.74
CA GLY A 187 7.23 8.52 -9.57
C GLY A 187 8.63 9.12 -9.47
N SER A 188 9.21 9.64 -10.55
CA SER A 188 10.56 10.24 -10.48
C SER A 188 10.59 11.56 -9.72
N ALA A 189 9.44 12.20 -9.54
CA ALA A 189 9.25 13.41 -8.72
C ALA A 189 8.51 13.09 -7.40
N ASP A 190 8.56 11.84 -6.94
CA ASP A 190 7.88 11.40 -5.72
C ASP A 190 8.64 11.89 -4.48
N GLU A 191 8.31 13.13 -4.12
CA GLU A 191 8.82 13.83 -2.95
C GLU A 191 7.63 14.36 -2.15
N ILE A 192 7.68 14.21 -0.84
CA ILE A 192 6.65 14.71 0.07
C ILE A 192 7.27 15.84 0.88
N ASP A 193 6.79 17.06 0.65
CA ASP A 193 7.13 18.23 1.47
C ASP A 193 6.13 18.31 2.63
N TYR A 194 6.58 17.98 3.82
CA TYR A 194 5.83 18.21 5.04
C TYR A 194 6.04 19.66 5.47
N ASP A 195 4.98 20.46 5.50
CA ASP A 195 5.06 21.86 5.94
C ASP A 195 5.47 21.99 7.42
N GLU A 196 5.62 23.24 7.90
CA GLU A 196 6.07 23.48 9.31
C GLU A 196 5.17 22.81 10.35
N ARG A 197 3.87 22.59 10.03
CA ARG A 197 2.93 21.85 10.88
C ARG A 197 3.27 20.38 11.00
N TRP A 198 4.08 19.86 10.07
CA TRP A 198 4.57 18.49 10.00
C TRP A 198 6.11 18.41 10.23
N GLY A 199 6.69 19.43 10.85
CA GLY A 199 8.11 19.48 11.15
C GLY A 199 8.99 20.02 10.03
N GLY A 200 8.43 20.51 8.91
CA GLY A 200 9.19 21.10 7.79
C GLY A 200 10.17 20.13 7.11
N VAL A 201 9.84 18.85 7.06
CA VAL A 201 10.73 17.80 6.55
C VAL A 201 10.35 17.45 5.12
N ARG A 202 11.35 17.40 4.23
CA ARG A 202 11.21 16.86 2.88
C ARG A 202 11.65 15.40 2.87
N VAL A 203 10.79 14.53 2.35
CA VAL A 203 11.04 13.09 2.23
C VAL A 203 10.93 12.68 0.78
N SER A 204 12.02 12.18 0.20
CA SER A 204 12.00 11.61 -1.15
C SER A 204 11.71 10.11 -1.08
N MET A 205 10.66 9.68 -1.76
CA MET A 205 10.39 8.26 -2.02
C MET A 205 11.10 7.79 -3.28
N ALA A 206 11.41 8.72 -4.20
CA ALA A 206 12.09 8.45 -5.46
C ALA A 206 13.57 8.16 -5.29
N ASP A 207 14.31 9.01 -4.55
CA ASP A 207 15.77 8.94 -4.45
C ASP A 207 16.31 7.59 -4.00
N PRO A 208 15.78 6.94 -2.94
CA PRO A 208 16.26 5.63 -2.53
C PRO A 208 16.04 4.56 -3.60
N VAL A 209 14.93 4.63 -4.35
CA VAL A 209 14.61 3.66 -5.40
C VAL A 209 15.50 3.87 -6.63
N ILE A 210 15.62 5.11 -7.10
CA ILE A 210 16.39 5.46 -8.30
C ILE A 210 17.88 5.27 -8.03
N GLY A 211 18.38 5.80 -6.91
CA GLY A 211 19.79 5.72 -6.55
C GLY A 211 20.29 4.31 -6.26
N ARG A 212 19.39 3.40 -5.83
CA ARG A 212 19.72 2.00 -5.51
C ARG A 212 19.11 1.00 -6.50
N ARG A 213 18.71 1.44 -7.66
CA ARG A 213 18.04 0.59 -8.66
C ARG A 213 18.80 -0.70 -8.94
N ALA A 214 20.12 -0.60 -9.19
CA ALA A 214 20.94 -1.78 -9.46
C ALA A 214 21.00 -2.76 -8.28
N GLU A 215 21.01 -2.24 -7.05
CA GLU A 215 20.96 -3.06 -5.83
C GLU A 215 19.58 -3.74 -5.68
N LEU A 216 18.50 -3.02 -5.89
CA LEU A 216 17.14 -3.58 -5.87
C LEU A 216 16.98 -4.69 -6.92
N GLU A 217 17.45 -4.46 -8.16
CA GLU A 217 17.42 -5.46 -9.24
C GLU A 217 18.27 -6.69 -8.87
N ALA A 218 19.44 -6.51 -8.25
CA ALA A 218 20.26 -7.62 -7.76
C ALA A 218 19.58 -8.42 -6.63
N LEU A 219 18.73 -7.76 -5.85
CA LEU A 219 17.88 -8.39 -4.83
C LEU A 219 16.59 -8.99 -5.40
N GLY A 220 16.39 -8.96 -6.72
CA GLY A 220 15.27 -9.57 -7.43
C GLY A 220 14.02 -8.69 -7.53
N TRP A 221 14.14 -7.38 -7.32
CA TRP A 221 13.06 -6.44 -7.63
C TRP A 221 13.05 -6.08 -9.11
N GLU A 222 11.88 -6.05 -9.71
CA GLU A 222 11.69 -5.22 -10.89
C GLU A 222 11.41 -3.78 -10.44
N VAL A 223 12.02 -2.80 -11.11
CA VAL A 223 11.84 -1.37 -10.77
C VAL A 223 11.26 -0.63 -11.97
N ARG A 224 10.16 0.08 -11.73
CA ARG A 224 9.50 0.93 -12.73
C ARG A 224 9.42 2.35 -12.18
N VAL A 225 10.04 3.28 -12.89
CA VAL A 225 9.99 4.72 -12.59
C VAL A 225 9.00 5.37 -13.56
N LEU A 226 8.03 6.08 -13.01
CA LEU A 226 7.04 6.85 -13.75
C LEU A 226 7.55 8.29 -13.85
N GLU A 227 8.07 8.65 -15.02
CA GLU A 227 8.79 9.90 -15.22
C GLU A 227 7.92 11.15 -15.01
N GLY A 228 8.42 12.11 -14.23
CA GLY A 228 7.81 13.40 -13.96
C GLY A 228 6.60 13.37 -13.03
N LEU A 229 6.23 12.21 -12.50
CA LEU A 229 5.07 12.09 -11.62
C LEU A 229 5.47 12.21 -10.15
N ASP A 230 4.68 12.97 -9.40
CA ASP A 230 4.76 13.07 -7.95
C ASP A 230 4.04 11.88 -7.25
N HIS A 231 4.03 11.90 -5.91
CA HIS A 231 3.43 10.85 -5.08
C HIS A 231 1.96 10.59 -5.41
N THR A 232 1.16 11.65 -5.54
CA THR A 232 -0.28 11.57 -5.81
C THR A 232 -0.56 11.19 -7.26
N GLN A 233 0.20 11.73 -8.21
CA GLN A 233 0.04 11.43 -9.62
C GLN A 233 0.42 9.99 -9.94
N ALA A 234 1.54 9.49 -9.39
CA ALA A 234 2.05 8.15 -9.66
C ALA A 234 1.13 7.03 -9.16
N MET A 235 0.28 7.29 -8.17
CA MET A 235 -0.68 6.28 -7.67
C MET A 235 -1.94 6.16 -8.53
N GLN A 236 -2.21 7.09 -9.45
CA GLN A 236 -3.45 7.09 -10.22
C GLN A 236 -3.57 5.85 -11.11
N ALA A 237 -4.78 5.30 -11.21
CA ALA A 237 -5.04 4.08 -11.98
C ALA A 237 -4.56 4.17 -13.44
N ALA A 238 -4.74 5.34 -14.08
CA ALA A 238 -4.28 5.58 -15.44
C ALA A 238 -2.76 5.48 -15.61
N GLN A 239 -1.99 5.71 -14.54
CA GLN A 239 -0.52 5.63 -14.53
C GLN A 239 -0.03 4.24 -14.10
N VAL A 240 -0.69 3.64 -13.12
CA VAL A 240 -0.26 2.38 -12.52
C VAL A 240 -0.68 1.18 -13.37
N LEU A 241 -1.91 1.13 -13.89
CA LEU A 241 -2.44 -0.03 -14.62
C LEU A 241 -1.62 -0.43 -15.85
N PRO A 242 -1.06 0.50 -16.66
CA PRO A 242 -0.20 0.14 -17.78
C PRO A 242 1.07 -0.62 -17.40
N VAL A 243 1.49 -0.52 -16.15
CA VAL A 243 2.67 -1.22 -15.59
C VAL A 243 2.23 -2.45 -14.79
N LEU A 244 1.31 -2.26 -13.85
CA LEU A 244 0.87 -3.27 -12.89
C LEU A 244 0.20 -4.47 -13.57
N ARG A 245 -0.78 -4.21 -14.47
CA ARG A 245 -1.56 -5.26 -15.09
C ARG A 245 -0.71 -6.21 -15.97
N PRO A 246 0.11 -5.76 -16.93
CA PRO A 246 0.94 -6.67 -17.73
C PRO A 246 1.97 -7.41 -16.88
N TRP A 247 2.51 -6.78 -15.83
CA TRP A 247 3.41 -7.44 -14.91
C TRP A 247 2.72 -8.57 -14.13
N LEU A 248 1.54 -8.32 -13.59
CA LEU A 248 0.74 -9.35 -12.89
C LEU A 248 0.38 -10.51 -13.85
N ILE A 249 0.00 -10.22 -15.10
CA ILE A 249 -0.31 -11.25 -16.10
C ILE A 249 0.92 -12.12 -16.37
N SER A 250 2.10 -11.51 -16.57
CA SER A 250 3.33 -12.25 -16.83
C SER A 250 3.79 -13.09 -15.64
N THR A 251 3.47 -12.63 -14.42
CA THR A 251 3.94 -13.26 -13.18
C THR A 251 2.99 -14.36 -12.67
N LEU A 252 1.69 -14.13 -12.77
CA LEU A 252 0.67 -15.02 -12.19
C LEU A 252 -0.05 -15.88 -13.24
N GLY A 253 0.04 -15.52 -14.51
CA GLY A 253 -0.83 -16.03 -15.56
C GLY A 253 -2.23 -15.39 -15.49
N THR A 254 -3.05 -15.71 -16.46
CA THR A 254 -4.49 -15.41 -16.42
C THR A 254 -5.25 -16.66 -16.04
N GLY A 255 -6.29 -16.55 -15.23
CA GLY A 255 -7.20 -17.67 -15.00
C GLY A 255 -7.80 -18.13 -16.33
N GLY A 256 -7.49 -19.35 -16.74
CA GLY A 256 -8.06 -19.99 -17.91
C GLY A 256 -9.56 -20.34 -17.69
#